data_ba7c5bc80aec430a345b095c966781dd
#
_entry.id   ba7c5bc80aec430a345b095c966781dd
#
_cell.length_a   1.000
_cell.length_b   1.000
_cell.length_c   1.000
_cell.angle_alpha   90.00
_cell.angle_beta   90.00
_cell.angle_gamma   90.00
#
_symmetry.space_group_name_H-M   'P 1'
#
loop_
_entity.id
_entity.type
_entity.pdbx_description
1 polymer ?
#
loop_
_entity_poly.entity_id
_entity_poly.type
_entity_poly.pdbx_seq_one_letter_code
_entity_poly.pdbx_strand_id
1 'polypeptide(L)'
;MTASGRPLSTKGLTSEPDSLAVLQAENERLIALLEANGIEWRSASEPATIAPQPESSRLSTEAKVALFRRRFRGRTDVYPVRWESRTTGRSGYAPACANEWRAGVCEKPRIKCGDCPNRSLIPLSDAAIYAHLAGDQTIGVYPLLEDDSCYFLAIDFDETEWREDVRAFAGSCADLGVPVAVETSRSGNGAHAWIFFANRVSARDARRLGTAIISHTCARTRQLELSSYDRMFPNQDTMPKGGFGNLIALPLQKKPRENGFTVFVDSDLRPHPDQWAFLASIQ
;
A
#
# COMPACT_ATOMS: atom_id res chain seq x y z
N MET A 1 66.29 12.73 19.94
CA MET A 1 65.39 13.84 19.68
C MET A 1 63.97 13.26 19.76
N THR A 2 63.29 13.63 20.84
CA THR A 2 62.02 13.11 21.29
C THR A 2 60.86 13.78 20.55
N ALA A 3 59.93 13.01 20.02
CA ALA A 3 58.69 13.49 19.50
C ALA A 3 57.52 12.96 20.37
N SER A 4 56.90 13.91 21.07
CA SER A 4 55.79 13.73 22.01
C SER A 4 54.47 13.44 21.21
N GLY A 5 53.88 12.29 21.46
CA GLY A 5 52.52 11.96 20.96
C GLY A 5 51.48 12.39 22.01
N ARG A 6 50.57 13.25 21.58
CA ARG A 6 49.35 13.61 22.36
C ARG A 6 48.31 12.48 22.23
N PRO A 7 47.62 12.09 23.31
CA PRO A 7 46.52 11.18 23.24
C PRO A 7 45.26 11.90 22.73
N LEU A 8 44.55 11.26 21.76
CA LEU A 8 43.22 11.66 21.30
C LEU A 8 42.18 11.33 22.38
N SER A 9 41.49 12.34 22.87
CA SER A 9 40.36 12.23 23.75
C SER A 9 39.17 11.57 23.06
N THR A 10 38.81 10.36 23.46
CA THR A 10 37.56 9.70 23.10
C THR A 10 36.43 10.35 23.92
N LYS A 11 35.63 11.22 23.27
CA LYS A 11 34.32 11.62 23.80
C LYS A 11 33.43 10.39 23.81
N GLY A 12 33.00 9.96 24.99
CA GLY A 12 32.09 8.86 25.18
C GLY A 12 30.74 9.11 24.49
N LEU A 13 30.30 8.13 23.73
CA LEU A 13 28.91 7.99 23.31
C LEU A 13 28.10 7.63 24.57
N THR A 14 27.19 8.52 24.97
CA THR A 14 26.18 8.22 25.99
C THR A 14 25.29 7.10 25.45
N SER A 15 25.07 6.05 26.23
CA SER A 15 24.35 4.85 25.85
C SER A 15 22.86 5.12 25.67
N GLU A 16 22.24 4.52 24.65
CA GLU A 16 20.78 4.60 24.34
C GLU A 16 19.83 4.40 25.56
N PRO A 17 20.14 3.53 26.57
CA PRO A 17 19.30 3.37 27.77
C PRO A 17 19.20 4.63 28.64
N ASP A 18 20.22 5.46 28.69
CA ASP A 18 20.17 6.71 29.47
C ASP A 18 19.26 7.75 28.82
N SER A 19 19.19 7.78 27.52
CA SER A 19 18.31 8.67 26.76
C SER A 19 16.83 8.32 26.95
N LEU A 20 16.48 7.03 26.98
CA LEU A 20 15.11 6.58 27.19
C LEU A 20 14.60 6.91 28.58
N ALA A 21 15.41 6.68 29.61
CA ALA A 21 15.07 7.00 31.00
C ALA A 21 14.83 8.51 31.20
N VAL A 22 15.66 9.36 30.58
CA VAL A 22 15.48 10.82 30.60
C VAL A 22 14.19 11.26 29.94
N LEU A 23 13.87 10.67 28.79
CA LEU A 23 12.63 10.96 28.03
C LEU A 23 11.38 10.49 28.82
N GLN A 24 11.45 9.34 29.46
CA GLN A 24 10.37 8.84 30.33
C GLN A 24 10.11 9.75 31.51
N ALA A 25 11.16 10.18 32.22
CA ALA A 25 11.05 11.09 33.37
C ALA A 25 10.48 12.47 32.95
N GLU A 26 10.89 12.99 31.78
CA GLU A 26 10.34 14.25 31.27
C GLU A 26 8.88 14.10 30.87
N ASN A 27 8.50 12.97 30.25
CA ASN A 27 7.11 12.68 29.90
C ASN A 27 6.22 12.62 31.16
N GLU A 28 6.65 11.92 32.21
CA GLU A 28 5.92 11.87 33.47
C GLU A 28 5.77 13.27 34.09
N ARG A 29 6.83 14.09 34.04
CA ARG A 29 6.79 15.49 34.53
C ARG A 29 5.78 16.33 33.76
N LEU A 30 5.74 16.20 32.42
CA LEU A 30 4.79 16.92 31.54
C LEU A 30 3.34 16.49 31.81
N ILE A 31 3.11 15.21 32.00
CA ILE A 31 1.79 14.66 32.34
C ILE A 31 1.31 15.26 33.66
N ALA A 32 2.15 15.25 34.70
CA ALA A 32 1.80 15.81 35.99
C ALA A 32 1.48 17.31 35.93
N LEU A 33 2.19 18.07 35.08
CA LEU A 33 1.90 19.50 34.87
C LEU A 33 0.55 19.71 34.17
N LEU A 34 0.20 18.89 33.16
CA LEU A 34 -1.08 18.97 32.47
C LEU A 34 -2.24 18.65 33.42
N GLU A 35 -2.10 17.61 34.24
CA GLU A 35 -3.10 17.23 35.23
C GLU A 35 -3.27 18.30 36.31
N ALA A 36 -2.16 18.89 36.82
CA ALA A 36 -2.22 19.97 37.80
C ALA A 36 -2.90 21.24 37.28
N ASN A 37 -2.90 21.48 35.98
CA ASN A 37 -3.56 22.62 35.37
C ASN A 37 -4.96 22.28 34.79
N GLY A 38 -5.49 21.07 35.05
CA GLY A 38 -6.80 20.63 34.57
C GLY A 38 -6.91 20.51 33.05
N ILE A 39 -5.76 20.35 32.36
CA ILE A 39 -5.72 20.17 30.91
C ILE A 39 -5.89 18.67 30.61
N GLU A 40 -6.93 18.35 29.87
CA GLU A 40 -7.22 16.99 29.42
C GLU A 40 -6.23 16.62 28.30
N TRP A 41 -5.16 15.92 28.68
CA TRP A 41 -4.07 15.56 27.77
C TRP A 41 -4.23 14.16 27.15
N ARG A 42 -5.08 13.31 27.74
CA ARG A 42 -5.45 12.05 27.13
C ARG A 42 -6.41 12.35 26.02
N SER A 43 -5.98 12.20 24.77
CA SER A 43 -6.91 12.08 23.65
C SER A 43 -8.01 11.13 24.08
N ALA A 44 -9.26 11.55 23.95
CA ALA A 44 -10.41 10.66 24.14
C ALA A 44 -10.05 9.32 23.48
N SER A 45 -10.01 8.28 24.29
CA SER A 45 -9.51 6.93 23.98
C SER A 45 -9.43 6.67 22.51
N GLU A 46 -8.26 6.33 21.98
CA GLU A 46 -8.22 5.73 20.64
C GLU A 46 -9.39 4.75 20.59
N PRO A 47 -10.26 4.83 19.56
CA PRO A 47 -11.41 3.95 19.49
C PRO A 47 -10.84 2.55 19.67
N ALA A 48 -11.30 1.85 20.72
CA ALA A 48 -10.85 0.50 21.04
C ALA A 48 -10.74 -0.23 19.72
N THR A 49 -9.56 -0.76 19.40
CA THR A 49 -9.35 -1.58 18.21
C THR A 49 -10.41 -2.64 18.25
N ILE A 50 -11.52 -2.41 17.55
CA ILE A 50 -12.60 -3.39 17.45
C ILE A 50 -11.91 -4.56 16.78
N ALA A 51 -11.64 -5.61 17.55
CA ALA A 51 -11.14 -6.85 16.99
C ALA A 51 -12.03 -7.18 15.79
N PRO A 52 -11.45 -7.38 14.59
CA PRO A 52 -12.25 -7.59 13.39
C PRO A 52 -13.22 -8.72 13.67
N GLN A 53 -14.51 -8.42 13.68
CA GLN A 53 -15.53 -9.44 13.82
C GLN A 53 -15.36 -10.39 12.65
N PRO A 54 -15.49 -11.72 12.85
CA PRO A 54 -15.34 -12.68 11.76
C PRO A 54 -16.31 -12.29 10.65
N GLU A 55 -15.76 -12.09 9.45
CA GLU A 55 -16.50 -11.62 8.28
C GLU A 55 -17.74 -12.50 8.07
N SER A 56 -18.90 -11.94 8.24
CA SER A 56 -20.18 -12.60 8.04
C SER A 56 -20.59 -12.65 6.55
N SER A 57 -19.61 -12.51 5.63
CA SER A 57 -19.89 -12.54 4.20
C SER A 57 -20.61 -13.82 3.80
N ARG A 58 -21.77 -13.65 3.15
CA ARG A 58 -22.58 -14.75 2.61
C ARG A 58 -22.01 -15.34 1.30
N LEU A 59 -20.94 -14.76 0.75
CA LEU A 59 -20.32 -15.24 -0.49
C LEU A 59 -19.50 -16.50 -0.25
N SER A 60 -19.62 -17.50 -1.15
CA SER A 60 -18.74 -18.66 -1.17
C SER A 60 -17.29 -18.24 -1.51
N THR A 61 -16.34 -19.13 -1.26
CA THR A 61 -14.92 -18.89 -1.58
C THR A 61 -14.74 -18.61 -3.08
N GLU A 62 -15.40 -19.39 -3.93
CA GLU A 62 -15.36 -19.24 -5.38
C GLU A 62 -15.95 -17.88 -5.81
N ALA A 63 -17.06 -17.49 -5.21
CA ALA A 63 -17.68 -16.18 -5.47
C ALA A 63 -16.78 -15.03 -5.04
N LYS A 64 -16.07 -15.15 -3.93
CA LYS A 64 -15.06 -14.17 -3.47
C LYS A 64 -13.90 -14.05 -4.46
N VAL A 65 -13.35 -15.17 -4.91
CA VAL A 65 -12.26 -15.20 -5.90
C VAL A 65 -12.71 -14.59 -7.23
N ALA A 66 -13.90 -14.94 -7.70
CA ALA A 66 -14.46 -14.40 -8.95
C ALA A 66 -14.72 -12.88 -8.85
N LEU A 67 -15.28 -12.41 -7.74
CA LEU A 67 -15.49 -10.98 -7.48
C LEU A 67 -14.16 -10.23 -7.45
N PHE A 68 -13.19 -10.75 -6.73
CA PHE A 68 -11.85 -10.17 -6.60
C PHE A 68 -11.16 -10.05 -7.96
N ARG A 69 -11.15 -11.14 -8.75
CA ARG A 69 -10.60 -11.15 -10.11
C ARG A 69 -11.28 -10.12 -11.01
N ARG A 70 -12.59 -9.95 -10.88
CA ARG A 70 -13.36 -8.99 -11.67
C ARG A 70 -13.03 -7.53 -11.31
N ARG A 71 -12.74 -7.24 -10.05
CA ARG A 71 -12.44 -5.87 -9.60
C ARG A 71 -11.00 -5.48 -9.89
N PHE A 72 -10.05 -6.33 -9.56
CA PHE A 72 -8.62 -6.03 -9.70
C PHE A 72 -8.05 -6.58 -11.01
N ARG A 73 -8.69 -6.20 -12.12
CA ARG A 73 -8.27 -6.61 -13.46
C ARG A 73 -6.98 -5.89 -13.87
N GLY A 74 -6.00 -6.65 -14.31
CA GLY A 74 -4.76 -6.18 -14.89
C GLY A 74 -4.20 -7.24 -15.83
N ARG A 75 -2.89 -7.30 -15.99
CA ARG A 75 -2.27 -8.39 -16.74
C ARG A 75 -2.63 -9.74 -16.17
N THR A 76 -2.91 -10.69 -17.04
CA THR A 76 -3.28 -12.06 -16.65
C THR A 76 -2.20 -13.07 -16.98
N ASP A 77 -1.26 -12.72 -17.87
CA ASP A 77 -0.12 -13.54 -18.29
C ASP A 77 1.00 -13.58 -17.27
N VAL A 78 1.01 -12.63 -16.35
CA VAL A 78 1.99 -12.49 -15.27
C VAL A 78 1.39 -11.72 -14.08
N TYR A 79 1.85 -12.03 -12.89
CA TYR A 79 1.50 -11.26 -11.68
C TYR A 79 2.73 -11.11 -10.78
N PRO A 80 2.84 -10.05 -9.99
CA PRO A 80 3.93 -9.88 -9.05
C PRO A 80 3.66 -10.63 -7.75
N VAL A 81 4.69 -11.29 -7.23
CA VAL A 81 4.67 -11.98 -5.92
C VAL A 81 5.62 -11.26 -4.97
N ARG A 82 5.16 -11.02 -3.75
CA ARG A 82 5.97 -10.43 -2.69
C ARG A 82 6.96 -11.45 -2.14
N TRP A 83 8.19 -11.03 -1.99
CA TRP A 83 9.25 -11.79 -1.33
C TRP A 83 9.78 -11.02 -0.11
N GLU A 84 10.28 -11.75 0.86
CA GLU A 84 10.95 -11.21 2.04
C GLU A 84 12.24 -11.98 2.28
N SER A 85 13.33 -11.26 2.48
CA SER A 85 14.62 -11.85 2.83
C SER A 85 14.73 -12.00 4.35
N ARG A 86 14.80 -13.22 4.83
CA ARG A 86 14.97 -13.51 6.27
C ARG A 86 16.30 -13.02 6.82
N THR A 87 17.33 -12.89 5.96
CA THR A 87 18.68 -12.50 6.38
C THR A 87 18.88 -10.99 6.41
N THR A 88 18.24 -10.25 5.50
CA THR A 88 18.44 -8.80 5.37
C THR A 88 17.23 -7.98 5.79
N GLY A 89 16.09 -8.59 6.10
CA GLY A 89 14.82 -7.92 6.37
C GLY A 89 14.21 -7.19 5.15
N ARG A 90 14.91 -7.19 4.00
CA ARG A 90 14.40 -6.54 2.79
C ARG A 90 13.24 -7.30 2.21
N SER A 91 12.29 -6.58 1.65
CA SER A 91 11.16 -7.13 0.93
C SER A 91 10.95 -6.40 -0.40
N GLY A 92 10.21 -7.02 -1.30
CA GLY A 92 9.91 -6.44 -2.61
C GLY A 92 8.99 -7.35 -3.40
N TYR A 93 8.80 -7.01 -4.66
CA TYR A 93 8.00 -7.81 -5.58
C TYR A 93 8.85 -8.28 -6.77
N ALA A 94 8.52 -9.47 -7.25
CA ALA A 94 9.10 -10.02 -8.47
C ALA A 94 7.97 -10.65 -9.30
N PRO A 95 8.07 -10.67 -10.65
CA PRO A 95 7.11 -11.38 -11.47
C PRO A 95 7.15 -12.87 -11.14
N ALA A 96 5.99 -13.50 -11.03
CA ALA A 96 5.89 -14.95 -10.84
C ALA A 96 6.54 -15.68 -12.01
N CYS A 97 7.53 -16.53 -11.72
CA CYS A 97 8.33 -17.21 -12.73
C CYS A 97 8.64 -18.65 -12.30
N ALA A 98 8.38 -19.62 -13.17
CA ALA A 98 8.66 -21.03 -12.89
C ALA A 98 10.17 -21.35 -12.80
N ASN A 99 11.01 -20.48 -13.34
CA ASN A 99 12.47 -20.60 -13.28
C ASN A 99 13.10 -19.78 -12.13
N GLU A 100 12.31 -19.16 -11.26
CA GLU A 100 12.85 -18.34 -10.19
C GLU A 100 13.77 -19.13 -9.27
N TRP A 101 14.99 -18.60 -9.07
CA TRP A 101 16.08 -19.22 -8.28
C TRP A 101 16.53 -20.60 -8.77
N ARG A 102 16.12 -21.05 -9.95
CA ARG A 102 16.60 -22.31 -10.53
C ARG A 102 18.09 -22.21 -10.91
N ALA A 103 18.90 -23.05 -10.32
CA ALA A 103 20.35 -23.07 -10.57
C ALA A 103 20.66 -23.27 -12.07
N GLY A 104 21.60 -22.48 -12.59
CA GLY A 104 22.00 -22.51 -13.99
C GLY A 104 21.02 -21.91 -14.99
N VAL A 105 19.86 -21.45 -14.52
CA VAL A 105 18.81 -20.85 -15.38
C VAL A 105 18.46 -19.44 -14.93
N CYS A 106 18.22 -19.24 -13.63
CA CYS A 106 17.90 -17.93 -13.06
C CYS A 106 19.17 -17.20 -12.63
N GLU A 107 19.40 -16.03 -13.18
CA GLU A 107 20.59 -15.23 -12.94
C GLU A 107 20.37 -14.04 -12.01
N LYS A 108 19.34 -14.09 -11.17
CA LYS A 108 19.12 -13.08 -10.12
C LYS A 108 20.27 -13.11 -9.11
N PRO A 109 20.71 -11.97 -8.60
CA PRO A 109 20.22 -10.61 -8.89
C PRO A 109 20.91 -9.94 -10.08
N ARG A 110 21.83 -10.64 -10.79
CA ARG A 110 22.67 -10.11 -11.87
C ARG A 110 21.84 -9.61 -13.06
N ILE A 111 20.81 -10.37 -13.47
CA ILE A 111 19.90 -10.01 -14.56
C ILE A 111 18.50 -9.70 -13.98
N LYS A 112 17.93 -8.55 -14.34
CA LYS A 112 16.56 -8.20 -13.98
C LYS A 112 15.55 -9.08 -14.73
N CYS A 113 14.41 -9.38 -14.10
CA CYS A 113 13.40 -10.25 -14.71
C CYS A 113 12.85 -9.70 -16.04
N GLY A 114 12.79 -8.39 -16.21
CA GLY A 114 12.38 -7.75 -17.48
C GLY A 114 13.30 -8.10 -18.65
N ASP A 115 14.60 -8.25 -18.38
CA ASP A 115 15.64 -8.48 -19.37
C ASP A 115 16.06 -9.98 -19.46
N CYS A 116 15.44 -10.86 -18.64
CA CYS A 116 15.84 -12.25 -18.53
C CYS A 116 15.38 -13.07 -19.75
N PRO A 117 16.29 -13.69 -20.52
CA PRO A 117 15.90 -14.52 -21.66
C PRO A 117 15.28 -15.86 -21.24
N ASN A 118 15.54 -16.29 -20.00
CA ASN A 118 15.11 -17.58 -19.45
C ASN A 118 13.84 -17.47 -18.62
N ARG A 119 13.13 -16.32 -18.66
CA ARG A 119 11.89 -16.14 -17.90
C ARG A 119 10.80 -17.07 -18.40
N SER A 120 10.16 -17.78 -17.47
CA SER A 120 8.97 -18.59 -17.70
C SER A 120 7.86 -18.04 -16.80
N LEU A 121 7.15 -17.04 -17.29
CA LEU A 121 6.14 -16.32 -16.50
C LEU A 121 4.96 -17.23 -16.19
N ILE A 122 4.41 -17.06 -14.99
CA ILE A 122 3.26 -17.84 -14.52
C ILE A 122 2.02 -16.96 -14.63
N PRO A 123 0.98 -17.41 -15.39
CA PRO A 123 -0.28 -16.69 -15.49
C PRO A 123 -1.02 -16.59 -14.14
N LEU A 124 -1.76 -15.50 -13.94
CA LEU A 124 -2.60 -15.33 -12.77
C LEU A 124 -3.77 -16.32 -12.79
N SER A 125 -3.80 -17.22 -11.83
CA SER A 125 -4.85 -18.22 -11.66
C SER A 125 -5.77 -17.89 -10.47
N ASP A 126 -6.95 -18.53 -10.41
CA ASP A 126 -7.84 -18.46 -9.25
C ASP A 126 -7.17 -19.03 -7.99
N ALA A 127 -6.32 -20.05 -8.16
CA ALA A 127 -5.53 -20.60 -7.06
C ALA A 127 -4.54 -19.57 -6.49
N ALA A 128 -3.90 -18.74 -7.32
CA ALA A 128 -3.01 -17.68 -6.86
C ALA A 128 -3.79 -16.58 -6.11
N ILE A 129 -4.97 -16.20 -6.60
CA ILE A 129 -5.86 -15.26 -5.89
C ILE A 129 -6.32 -15.85 -4.57
N TYR A 130 -6.76 -17.12 -4.56
CA TYR A 130 -7.14 -17.80 -3.33
C TYR A 130 -6.01 -17.83 -2.31
N ALA A 131 -4.80 -18.21 -2.71
CA ALA A 131 -3.63 -18.24 -1.82
C ALA A 131 -3.31 -16.85 -1.23
N HIS A 132 -3.52 -15.77 -2.00
CA HIS A 132 -3.41 -14.40 -1.48
C HIS A 132 -4.48 -14.11 -0.42
N LEU A 133 -5.74 -14.40 -0.72
CA LEU A 133 -6.87 -14.16 0.18
C LEU A 133 -6.80 -15.05 1.43
N ALA A 134 -6.26 -16.25 1.32
CA ALA A 134 -6.03 -17.18 2.43
C ALA A 134 -4.81 -16.81 3.30
N GLY A 135 -3.90 -15.95 2.80
CA GLY A 135 -2.74 -15.50 3.55
C GLY A 135 -1.47 -16.31 3.31
N ASP A 136 -1.48 -17.25 2.36
CA ASP A 136 -0.34 -18.10 2.02
C ASP A 136 0.73 -17.34 1.25
N GLN A 137 0.32 -16.39 0.42
CA GLN A 137 1.21 -15.49 -0.31
C GLN A 137 0.63 -14.08 -0.40
N THR A 138 1.47 -13.12 -0.74
CA THR A 138 1.03 -11.76 -1.10
C THR A 138 1.32 -11.54 -2.58
N ILE A 139 0.30 -11.21 -3.34
CA ILE A 139 0.45 -10.86 -4.74
C ILE A 139 0.05 -9.41 -4.98
N GLY A 140 0.48 -8.88 -6.10
CA GLY A 140 0.02 -7.62 -6.66
C GLY A 140 -0.58 -7.83 -8.05
N VAL A 141 -0.81 -6.73 -8.73
CA VAL A 141 -1.27 -6.70 -10.12
C VAL A 141 -0.45 -5.67 -10.90
N TYR A 142 -0.23 -5.95 -12.18
CA TYR A 142 0.26 -4.98 -13.15
C TYR A 142 -0.95 -4.36 -13.85
N PRO A 143 -1.32 -3.09 -13.52
CA PRO A 143 -2.55 -2.49 -14.04
C PRO A 143 -2.47 -2.13 -15.53
N LEU A 144 -1.28 -1.78 -16.03
CA LEU A 144 -1.07 -1.41 -17.42
C LEU A 144 -1.07 -2.66 -18.32
N LEU A 145 -1.97 -2.70 -19.28
CA LEU A 145 -2.08 -3.77 -20.27
C LEU A 145 -1.15 -3.51 -21.47
N GLU A 146 -0.93 -4.53 -22.31
CA GLU A 146 -0.05 -4.46 -23.47
C GLU A 146 -0.55 -3.48 -24.55
N ASP A 147 -1.85 -3.17 -24.55
CA ASP A 147 -2.51 -2.22 -25.44
C ASP A 147 -2.59 -0.80 -24.84
N ASP A 148 -1.75 -0.49 -23.84
CA ASP A 148 -1.71 0.81 -23.15
C ASP A 148 -3.02 1.17 -22.43
N SER A 149 -3.84 0.19 -22.09
CA SER A 149 -5.10 0.38 -21.38
C SER A 149 -5.04 -0.13 -19.93
N CYS A 150 -6.04 0.22 -19.12
CA CYS A 150 -6.22 -0.26 -17.76
C CYS A 150 -7.69 -0.38 -17.40
N TYR A 151 -7.99 -1.11 -16.30
CA TYR A 151 -9.34 -1.28 -15.78
C TYR A 151 -9.61 -0.48 -14.52
N PHE A 152 -8.60 0.10 -13.94
CA PHE A 152 -8.69 0.97 -12.77
C PHE A 152 -7.55 1.96 -12.75
N LEU A 153 -7.74 3.01 -11.99
CA LEU A 153 -6.70 3.90 -11.51
C LEU A 153 -6.61 3.74 -9.99
N ALA A 154 -5.41 3.58 -9.47
CA ALA A 154 -5.17 3.65 -8.03
C ALA A 154 -4.19 4.77 -7.73
N ILE A 155 -4.42 5.49 -6.65
CA ILE A 155 -3.57 6.55 -6.13
C ILE A 155 -3.02 6.11 -4.78
N ASP A 156 -1.73 6.22 -4.60
CA ASP A 156 -0.99 5.83 -3.40
C ASP A 156 -0.73 7.06 -2.53
N PHE A 157 -1.14 6.97 -1.28
CA PHE A 157 -0.90 7.97 -0.24
C PHE A 157 -0.08 7.31 0.87
N ASP A 158 1.17 7.73 1.02
CA ASP A 158 2.10 7.28 2.06
C ASP A 158 2.49 8.44 2.97
N GLU A 159 3.22 8.17 4.05
CA GLU A 159 3.76 9.14 5.00
C GLU A 159 2.74 9.75 5.99
N THR A 160 3.15 10.79 6.72
CA THR A 160 2.49 11.26 7.94
C THR A 160 1.06 11.77 7.71
N GLU A 161 0.82 12.52 6.64
CA GLU A 161 -0.45 13.22 6.40
C GLU A 161 -1.48 12.40 5.58
N TRP A 162 -1.20 11.12 5.32
CA TRP A 162 -2.01 10.31 4.41
C TRP A 162 -3.52 10.28 4.74
N ARG A 163 -3.85 10.36 6.05
CA ARG A 163 -5.26 10.30 6.47
C ARG A 163 -6.05 11.52 6.04
N GLU A 164 -5.44 12.69 6.14
CA GLU A 164 -6.06 13.96 5.72
C GLU A 164 -6.10 14.04 4.21
N ASP A 165 -5.02 13.70 3.55
CA ASP A 165 -4.89 13.78 2.10
C ASP A 165 -5.86 12.81 1.39
N VAL A 166 -5.96 11.57 1.84
CA VAL A 166 -6.89 10.60 1.23
C VAL A 166 -8.35 10.97 1.46
N ARG A 167 -8.70 11.55 2.64
CA ARG A 167 -10.05 12.09 2.88
C ARG A 167 -10.35 13.27 1.97
N ALA A 168 -9.42 14.19 1.83
CA ALA A 168 -9.56 15.34 0.94
C ALA A 168 -9.75 14.91 -0.51
N PHE A 169 -8.97 13.91 -0.96
CA PHE A 169 -9.09 13.31 -2.29
C PHE A 169 -10.45 12.62 -2.47
N ALA A 170 -10.87 11.78 -1.52
CA ALA A 170 -12.16 11.10 -1.58
C ALA A 170 -13.35 12.10 -1.57
N GLY A 171 -13.24 13.17 -0.78
CA GLY A 171 -14.21 14.27 -0.80
C GLY A 171 -14.29 14.96 -2.16
N SER A 172 -13.16 15.20 -2.81
CA SER A 172 -13.10 15.74 -4.17
C SER A 172 -13.69 14.81 -5.22
N CYS A 173 -13.45 13.49 -5.07
CA CYS A 173 -14.12 12.49 -5.91
C CYS A 173 -15.63 12.55 -5.76
N ALA A 174 -16.15 12.67 -4.52
CA ALA A 174 -17.59 12.79 -4.27
C ALA A 174 -18.17 14.06 -4.89
N ASP A 175 -17.50 15.20 -4.76
CA ASP A 175 -17.93 16.48 -5.37
C ASP A 175 -18.00 16.39 -6.91
N LEU A 176 -17.10 15.63 -7.51
CA LEU A 176 -17.04 15.42 -8.96
C LEU A 176 -17.90 14.25 -9.46
N GLY A 177 -18.59 13.54 -8.56
CA GLY A 177 -19.38 12.36 -8.90
C GLY A 177 -18.57 11.17 -9.37
N VAL A 178 -17.29 11.06 -8.95
CA VAL A 178 -16.40 9.96 -9.29
C VAL A 178 -16.40 8.92 -8.15
N PRO A 179 -16.91 7.70 -8.37
CA PRO A 179 -16.84 6.65 -7.34
C PRO A 179 -15.39 6.30 -7.00
N VAL A 180 -15.07 6.29 -5.71
CA VAL A 180 -13.74 5.92 -5.21
C VAL A 180 -13.88 4.98 -4.02
N ALA A 181 -13.02 3.97 -3.96
CA ALA A 181 -12.90 3.06 -2.82
C ALA A 181 -11.55 3.27 -2.14
N VAL A 182 -11.54 3.58 -0.86
CA VAL A 182 -10.32 3.79 -0.09
C VAL A 182 -9.96 2.51 0.66
N GLU A 183 -8.72 2.10 0.57
CA GLU A 183 -8.16 0.93 1.26
C GLU A 183 -6.95 1.37 2.10
N THR A 184 -6.89 0.91 3.34
CA THR A 184 -5.69 1.07 4.16
C THR A 184 -4.55 0.21 3.61
N SER A 185 -3.38 0.78 3.41
CA SER A 185 -2.23 0.06 2.85
C SER A 185 -1.75 -1.08 3.76
N ARG A 186 -0.90 -1.96 3.22
CA ARG A 186 -0.36 -3.12 3.96
C ARG A 186 0.44 -2.72 5.20
N SER A 187 1.11 -1.58 5.19
CA SER A 187 1.88 -1.07 6.32
C SER A 187 1.02 -0.50 7.45
N GLY A 188 -0.23 -0.13 7.14
CA GLY A 188 -1.09 0.66 8.02
C GLY A 188 -0.74 2.15 8.03
N ASN A 189 0.35 2.55 7.39
CA ASN A 189 0.85 3.93 7.35
C ASN A 189 0.62 4.61 6.00
N GLY A 190 -0.46 4.24 5.31
CA GLY A 190 -0.84 4.78 4.03
C GLY A 190 -2.18 4.25 3.57
N ALA A 191 -2.62 4.68 2.40
CA ALA A 191 -3.86 4.24 1.78
C ALA A 191 -3.74 4.21 0.26
N HIS A 192 -4.55 3.37 -0.36
CA HIS A 192 -4.78 3.41 -1.79
C HIS A 192 -6.21 3.87 -2.08
N ALA A 193 -6.36 4.84 -2.95
CA ALA A 193 -7.66 5.25 -3.47
C ALA A 193 -7.88 4.62 -4.85
N TRP A 194 -8.89 3.74 -4.96
CA TRP A 194 -9.17 2.95 -6.16
C TRP A 194 -10.36 3.52 -6.92
N ILE A 195 -10.18 3.82 -8.20
CA ILE A 195 -11.23 4.22 -9.15
C ILE A 195 -11.34 3.13 -10.21
N PHE A 196 -12.43 2.37 -10.18
CA PHE A 196 -12.66 1.26 -11.08
C PHE A 196 -13.40 1.71 -12.33
N PHE A 197 -13.00 1.22 -13.49
CA PHE A 197 -13.67 1.50 -14.76
C PHE A 197 -14.51 0.29 -15.20
N ALA A 198 -15.73 0.55 -15.68
CA ALA A 198 -16.59 -0.50 -16.19
C ALA A 198 -15.97 -1.24 -17.39
N ASN A 199 -15.29 -0.49 -18.26
CA ASN A 199 -14.56 -0.98 -19.42
C ASN A 199 -13.10 -0.54 -19.37
N ARG A 200 -12.28 -1.09 -20.28
CA ARG A 200 -10.91 -0.61 -20.45
C ARG A 200 -10.89 0.84 -20.91
N VAL A 201 -10.02 1.63 -20.30
CA VAL A 201 -9.72 3.01 -20.72
C VAL A 201 -8.23 3.12 -21.02
N SER A 202 -7.83 4.12 -21.82
CA SER A 202 -6.40 4.35 -22.02
C SER A 202 -5.73 4.74 -20.69
N ALA A 203 -4.51 4.25 -20.45
CA ALA A 203 -3.75 4.62 -19.26
C ALA A 203 -3.52 6.14 -19.19
N ARG A 204 -3.35 6.79 -20.36
CA ARG A 204 -3.24 8.24 -20.47
C ARG A 204 -4.48 8.95 -19.90
N ASP A 205 -5.69 8.52 -20.29
CA ASP A 205 -6.91 9.18 -19.83
C ASP A 205 -7.20 8.88 -18.36
N ALA A 206 -6.92 7.66 -17.90
CA ALA A 206 -6.98 7.33 -16.47
C ALA A 206 -6.05 8.24 -15.65
N ARG A 207 -4.81 8.44 -16.09
CA ARG A 207 -3.84 9.34 -15.41
C ARG A 207 -4.25 10.81 -15.49
N ARG A 208 -4.82 11.25 -16.60
CA ARG A 208 -5.38 12.61 -16.73
C ARG A 208 -6.51 12.84 -15.74
N LEU A 209 -7.41 11.87 -15.60
CA LEU A 209 -8.47 11.91 -14.58
C LEU A 209 -7.87 12.05 -13.19
N GLY A 210 -6.91 11.19 -12.82
CA GLY A 210 -6.25 11.26 -11.52
C GLY A 210 -5.57 12.61 -11.27
N THR A 211 -4.84 13.12 -12.25
CA THR A 211 -4.19 14.44 -12.16
C THR A 211 -5.22 15.57 -11.99
N ALA A 212 -6.35 15.50 -12.71
CA ALA A 212 -7.40 16.49 -12.59
C ALA A 212 -8.04 16.48 -11.19
N ILE A 213 -8.31 15.29 -10.63
CA ILE A 213 -8.85 15.16 -9.27
C ILE A 213 -7.85 15.67 -8.23
N ILE A 214 -6.56 15.33 -8.32
CA ILE A 214 -5.50 15.84 -7.44
C ILE A 214 -5.45 17.35 -7.50
N SER A 215 -5.43 17.94 -8.70
CA SER A 215 -5.42 19.39 -8.88
C SER A 215 -6.66 20.05 -8.28
N HIS A 216 -7.83 19.44 -8.46
CA HIS A 216 -9.08 19.92 -7.85
C HIS A 216 -9.02 19.84 -6.31
N THR A 217 -8.46 18.76 -5.77
CA THR A 217 -8.29 18.57 -4.32
C THR A 217 -7.40 19.67 -3.74
N CYS A 218 -6.24 19.94 -4.34
CA CYS A 218 -5.33 20.99 -3.91
C CYS A 218 -6.01 22.37 -3.93
N ALA A 219 -6.75 22.68 -4.99
CA ALA A 219 -7.48 23.95 -5.11
C ALA A 219 -8.59 24.08 -4.06
N ARG A 220 -9.33 23.00 -3.79
CA ARG A 220 -10.46 22.95 -2.83
C ARG A 220 -9.99 23.08 -1.38
N THR A 221 -8.91 22.43 -1.03
CA THR A 221 -8.34 22.44 0.34
C THR A 221 -7.42 23.61 0.59
N ARG A 222 -7.15 24.44 -0.44
CA ARG A 222 -6.15 25.51 -0.40
C ARG A 222 -4.73 25.02 -0.04
N GLN A 223 -4.46 23.76 -0.24
CA GLN A 223 -3.13 23.18 -0.13
C GLN A 223 -2.41 23.33 -1.48
N LEU A 224 -1.12 23.57 -1.46
CA LEU A 224 -0.32 23.65 -2.69
C LEU A 224 -0.04 22.26 -3.26
N GLU A 225 -0.02 21.24 -2.38
CA GLU A 225 0.26 19.86 -2.71
C GLU A 225 -0.42 18.92 -1.70
N LEU A 226 -0.59 17.65 -2.08
CA LEU A 226 -0.90 16.55 -1.18
C LEU A 226 0.43 15.89 -0.81
N SER A 227 0.95 16.18 0.36
CA SER A 227 2.32 15.80 0.74
C SER A 227 2.53 14.29 0.80
N SER A 228 1.49 13.53 1.11
CA SER A 228 1.52 12.08 1.16
C SER A 228 1.26 11.39 -0.19
N TYR A 229 0.91 12.14 -1.25
CA TYR A 229 0.75 11.57 -2.58
C TYR A 229 2.10 11.07 -3.12
N ASP A 230 2.24 9.76 -3.34
CA ASP A 230 3.45 9.16 -3.90
C ASP A 230 3.32 8.95 -5.42
N ARG A 231 2.33 8.19 -5.85
CA ARG A 231 2.19 7.82 -7.27
C ARG A 231 0.81 7.36 -7.67
N MET A 232 0.62 7.22 -8.98
CA MET A 232 -0.56 6.58 -9.58
C MET A 232 -0.21 5.21 -10.19
N PHE A 233 -1.22 4.35 -10.28
CA PHE A 233 -1.16 3.07 -10.95
C PHE A 233 -2.31 2.96 -11.98
N PRO A 234 -2.00 2.91 -13.29
CA PRO A 234 -0.67 2.92 -13.91
C PRO A 234 0.05 4.28 -13.73
N ASN A 235 1.40 4.25 -13.67
CA ASN A 235 2.21 5.47 -13.54
C ASN A 235 2.74 5.99 -14.90
N GLN A 236 2.40 5.34 -15.98
CA GLN A 236 2.87 5.65 -17.34
C GLN A 236 1.76 5.46 -18.37
N ASP A 237 1.86 6.15 -19.50
CA ASP A 237 0.83 6.15 -20.55
C ASP A 237 0.93 4.94 -21.47
N THR A 238 2.14 4.38 -21.60
CA THR A 238 2.44 3.30 -22.56
C THR A 238 3.23 2.18 -21.90
N MET A 239 3.03 0.95 -22.38
CA MET A 239 3.75 -0.23 -21.90
C MET A 239 5.20 -0.19 -22.39
N PRO A 240 6.21 -0.30 -21.47
CA PRO A 240 7.60 -0.37 -21.89
C PRO A 240 7.86 -1.70 -22.62
N LYS A 241 8.62 -1.64 -23.70
CA LYS A 241 8.96 -2.82 -24.49
C LYS A 241 9.64 -3.89 -23.61
N GLY A 242 9.06 -5.07 -23.56
CA GLY A 242 9.55 -6.19 -22.73
C GLY A 242 9.37 -6.04 -21.22
N GLY A 243 8.81 -4.90 -20.77
CA GLY A 243 8.55 -4.62 -19.36
C GLY A 243 7.17 -5.10 -18.88
N PHE A 244 6.88 -4.80 -17.62
CA PHE A 244 5.60 -5.15 -16.98
C PHE A 244 4.79 -3.92 -16.56
N GLY A 245 5.36 -2.70 -16.69
CA GLY A 245 4.83 -1.52 -16.04
C GLY A 245 5.08 -1.52 -14.52
N ASN A 246 4.51 -0.57 -13.82
CA ASN A 246 4.50 -0.59 -12.35
C ASN A 246 3.44 -1.57 -11.83
N LEU A 247 3.63 -2.00 -10.59
CA LEU A 247 2.70 -2.90 -9.90
C LEU A 247 2.10 -2.21 -8.68
N ILE A 248 0.91 -2.64 -8.28
CA ILE A 248 0.32 -2.31 -6.99
C ILE A 248 0.02 -3.61 -6.22
N ALA A 249 0.23 -3.60 -4.90
CA ALA A 249 -0.16 -4.70 -4.03
C ALA A 249 -1.68 -4.87 -4.03
N LEU A 250 -2.16 -6.10 -4.02
CA LEU A 250 -3.59 -6.37 -3.94
C LEU A 250 -4.08 -6.33 -2.48
N PRO A 251 -5.31 -5.81 -2.24
CA PRO A 251 -5.91 -5.73 -0.91
C PRO A 251 -6.45 -7.07 -0.41
N LEU A 252 -7.02 -7.07 0.79
CA LEU A 252 -7.73 -8.17 1.44
C LEU A 252 -6.90 -9.44 1.69
N GLN A 253 -5.57 -9.35 1.69
CA GLN A 253 -4.71 -10.46 2.11
C GLN A 253 -4.95 -10.76 3.60
N LYS A 254 -5.18 -12.02 3.96
CA LYS A 254 -5.69 -12.43 5.27
C LYS A 254 -4.88 -11.89 6.45
N LYS A 255 -3.57 -12.09 6.46
CA LYS A 255 -2.72 -11.72 7.61
C LYS A 255 -2.75 -10.23 7.96
N PRO A 256 -2.50 -9.28 7.05
CA PRO A 256 -2.65 -7.86 7.37
C PRO A 256 -4.12 -7.47 7.61
N ARG A 257 -5.09 -8.11 6.95
CA ARG A 257 -6.52 -7.87 7.17
C ARG A 257 -6.96 -8.17 8.60
N GLU A 258 -6.42 -9.21 9.23
CA GLU A 258 -6.67 -9.55 10.64
C GLU A 258 -6.22 -8.43 11.60
N ASN A 259 -5.32 -7.55 11.14
CA ASN A 259 -4.84 -6.37 11.88
C ASN A 259 -5.49 -5.05 11.39
N GLY A 260 -6.54 -5.12 10.57
CA GLY A 260 -7.22 -3.94 10.02
C GLY A 260 -6.48 -3.25 8.86
N PHE A 261 -5.48 -3.92 8.27
CA PHE A 261 -4.74 -3.41 7.09
C PHE A 261 -5.18 -4.13 5.81
N THR A 262 -4.93 -3.55 4.67
CA THR A 262 -5.40 -4.03 3.36
C THR A 262 -6.93 -4.18 3.29
N VAL A 263 -7.65 -3.34 4.02
CA VAL A 263 -9.13 -3.34 4.11
C VAL A 263 -9.70 -2.05 3.56
N PHE A 264 -10.86 -2.14 2.95
CA PHE A 264 -11.62 -0.98 2.53
C PHE A 264 -12.26 -0.30 3.74
N VAL A 265 -12.25 1.03 3.70
CA VAL A 265 -12.67 1.89 4.80
C VAL A 265 -13.71 2.90 4.34
N ASP A 266 -14.50 3.38 5.29
CA ASP A 266 -15.48 4.46 5.10
C ASP A 266 -14.81 5.86 5.12
N SER A 267 -15.62 6.91 5.06
CA SER A 267 -15.16 8.31 5.12
C SER A 267 -14.41 8.68 6.42
N ASP A 268 -14.67 7.94 7.50
CA ASP A 268 -13.98 8.12 8.79
C ASP A 268 -12.70 7.26 8.89
N LEU A 269 -12.37 6.54 7.84
CA LEU A 269 -11.27 5.56 7.75
C LEU A 269 -11.47 4.35 8.68
N ARG A 270 -12.74 3.99 8.96
CA ARG A 270 -13.09 2.77 9.70
C ARG A 270 -13.32 1.63 8.70
N PRO A 271 -12.83 0.43 8.99
CA PRO A 271 -13.06 -0.73 8.12
C PRO A 271 -14.56 -1.00 7.92
N HIS A 272 -14.98 -1.23 6.67
CA HIS A 272 -16.33 -1.71 6.40
C HIS A 272 -16.56 -3.06 7.11
N PRO A 273 -17.71 -3.25 7.77
CA PRO A 273 -17.98 -4.49 8.51
C PRO A 273 -17.98 -5.75 7.64
N ASP A 274 -18.46 -5.64 6.41
CA ASP A 274 -18.40 -6.71 5.40
C ASP A 274 -17.65 -6.19 4.16
N GLN A 275 -16.38 -6.53 4.08
CA GLN A 275 -15.48 -6.15 2.99
C GLN A 275 -15.95 -6.67 1.62
N TRP A 276 -16.59 -7.84 1.62
CA TRP A 276 -17.06 -8.46 0.38
C TRP A 276 -18.35 -7.85 -0.13
N ALA A 277 -19.28 -7.52 0.78
CA ALA A 277 -20.49 -6.77 0.45
C ALA A 277 -20.12 -5.39 -0.11
N PHE A 278 -19.16 -4.69 0.53
CA PHE A 278 -18.65 -3.43 0.03
C PHE A 278 -18.03 -3.59 -1.35
N LEU A 279 -17.12 -4.53 -1.55
CA LEU A 279 -16.47 -4.75 -2.84
C LEU A 279 -17.47 -5.11 -3.95
N ALA A 280 -18.55 -5.83 -3.61
CA ALA A 280 -19.61 -6.15 -4.54
C ALA A 280 -20.46 -4.93 -4.93
N SER A 281 -20.65 -3.96 -4.01
CA SER A 281 -21.46 -2.76 -4.22
C SER A 281 -20.79 -1.69 -5.08
N ILE A 282 -19.45 -1.71 -5.25
CA ILE A 282 -18.72 -0.78 -6.10
C ILE A 282 -19.25 -0.88 -7.54
N GLN A 283 -19.60 0.25 -8.13
CA GLN A 283 -20.11 0.33 -9.51
C GLN A 283 -18.98 0.55 -10.52
#